data_dbe43bc40031b5a3bbca74e5c2428f6a
#
_entry.id   dbe43bc40031b5a3bbca74e5c2428f6a
#
_cell.length_a   1.000
_cell.length_b   1.000
_cell.length_c   1.000
_cell.angle_alpha   90.00
_cell.angle_beta   90.00
_cell.angle_gamma   90.00
#
_symmetry.space_group_name_H-M   'P 1'
#
loop_
_entity.id
_entity.type
_entity.pdbx_description
1 polymer ?
#
loop_
_entity_poly.entity_id
_entity_poly.type
_entity_poly.pdbx_seq_one_letter_code
_entity_poly.pdbx_strand_id
1 'polypeptide(L)'
;MHIHTSEQATLELGFGEYTCNWGVHLCGLYETEEERDGIIFGFLAQGAKAGDLQLYCPAERSREDFESKISEACPHCGPKLKDHGVFRISSAKELYYPEGTFSPWAMDDGLNAFYEQSRTQGSPNIRATAEMVWALEAIPGVEHLMAYESRLNYFIKGKPWISICLYNLTKFDGKTIMQVLQTHPFIISQGVISANPFFVDPDIWLSKNAPEFMNRDK
;
A
#
# COMPACT_ATOMS: atom_id res chain seq x y z
N MET A 1 -15.38 13.68 3.59
CA MET A 1 -14.28 14.58 3.17
C MET A 1 -13.86 14.19 1.78
N HIS A 2 -13.94 15.09 0.81
CA HIS A 2 -13.52 14.81 -0.57
C HIS A 2 -12.07 15.26 -0.73
N ILE A 3 -11.21 14.30 -1.11
CA ILE A 3 -9.81 14.57 -1.42
C ILE A 3 -9.72 14.71 -2.94
N HIS A 4 -9.92 15.93 -3.45
CA HIS A 4 -9.91 16.21 -4.90
C HIS A 4 -8.60 16.83 -5.36
N THR A 5 -7.99 16.17 -6.33
CA THR A 5 -7.09 16.81 -7.31
C THR A 5 -7.69 16.53 -8.69
N SER A 6 -8.08 17.58 -9.42
CA SER A 6 -8.77 17.66 -10.73
C SER A 6 -9.02 16.37 -11.54
N GLU A 7 -10.28 16.14 -11.94
CA GLU A 7 -10.80 15.27 -13.02
C GLU A 7 -10.55 13.74 -12.99
N GLN A 8 -10.01 13.16 -11.94
CA GLN A 8 -9.93 11.70 -11.83
C GLN A 8 -11.17 11.11 -11.17
N ALA A 9 -11.61 9.93 -11.63
CA ALA A 9 -12.73 9.22 -11.02
C ALA A 9 -12.44 8.95 -9.53
N THR A 10 -13.41 9.27 -8.68
CA THR A 10 -13.33 9.01 -7.23
C THR A 10 -13.63 7.54 -6.94
N LEU A 11 -12.99 7.00 -5.90
CA LEU A 11 -13.25 5.66 -5.39
C LEU A 11 -13.65 5.73 -3.90
N GLU A 12 -14.54 4.83 -3.51
CA GLU A 12 -14.85 4.59 -2.09
C GLU A 12 -13.78 3.70 -1.47
N LEU A 13 -13.33 4.04 -0.26
CA LEU A 13 -12.28 3.30 0.42
C LEU A 13 -12.82 2.07 1.18
N GLY A 14 -14.10 2.07 1.53
CA GLY A 14 -14.76 0.95 2.21
C GLY A 14 -14.66 0.99 3.73
N PHE A 15 -14.03 2.01 4.30
CA PHE A 15 -14.06 2.32 5.73
C PHE A 15 -14.40 3.80 5.91
N GLY A 16 -15.26 4.09 6.88
CA GLY A 16 -15.87 5.41 6.99
C GLY A 16 -16.62 5.82 5.72
N GLU A 17 -16.97 7.10 5.60
CA GLU A 17 -17.62 7.69 4.42
C GLU A 17 -16.59 8.47 3.55
N TYR A 18 -15.42 7.87 3.34
CA TYR A 18 -14.33 8.52 2.62
C TYR A 18 -14.26 8.09 1.17
N THR A 19 -14.05 9.08 0.30
CA THR A 19 -13.69 8.87 -1.10
C THR A 19 -12.35 9.56 -1.39
N CYS A 20 -11.58 9.01 -2.30
CA CYS A 20 -10.36 9.62 -2.79
C CYS A 20 -10.22 9.44 -4.31
N ASN A 21 -9.22 10.09 -4.89
CA ASN A 21 -8.87 9.86 -6.29
C ASN A 21 -7.96 8.64 -6.42
N TRP A 22 -7.89 8.07 -7.61
CA TRP A 22 -6.83 7.13 -7.98
C TRP A 22 -5.46 7.82 -8.02
N GLY A 23 -4.40 7.06 -7.92
CA GLY A 23 -3.03 7.58 -7.95
C GLY A 23 -2.57 8.14 -6.59
N VAL A 24 -3.11 7.62 -5.48
CA VAL A 24 -2.87 8.11 -4.13
C VAL A 24 -2.16 7.07 -3.28
N HIS A 25 -1.18 7.52 -2.49
CA HIS A 25 -0.42 6.75 -1.52
C HIS A 25 -0.78 7.19 -0.09
N LEU A 26 -1.21 6.25 0.74
CA LEU A 26 -1.63 6.51 2.11
C LEU A 26 -0.81 5.66 3.08
N CYS A 27 -0.46 6.21 4.26
CA CYS A 27 -0.06 5.38 5.39
C CYS A 27 -1.25 5.18 6.33
N GLY A 28 -1.46 3.92 6.75
CA GLY A 28 -2.37 3.57 7.83
C GLY A 28 -1.57 3.38 9.12
N LEU A 29 -1.85 4.20 10.12
CA LEU A 29 -1.24 4.12 11.44
C LEU A 29 -2.21 3.43 12.39
N TYR A 30 -1.75 2.38 13.08
CA TYR A 30 -2.58 1.58 13.98
C TYR A 30 -1.81 1.12 15.22
N GLU A 31 -2.53 0.86 16.30
CA GLU A 31 -1.99 0.30 17.54
C GLU A 31 -2.56 -1.09 17.82
N THR A 32 -3.81 -1.36 17.39
CA THR A 32 -4.52 -2.61 17.66
C THR A 32 -4.84 -3.37 16.36
N GLU A 33 -5.13 -4.66 16.51
CA GLU A 33 -5.58 -5.49 15.39
C GLU A 33 -6.91 -4.99 14.82
N GLU A 34 -7.82 -4.53 15.69
CA GLU A 34 -9.12 -4.02 15.29
C GLU A 34 -9.00 -2.78 14.39
N GLU A 35 -8.10 -1.85 14.71
CA GLU A 35 -7.83 -0.68 13.87
C GLU A 35 -7.27 -1.09 12.52
N ARG A 36 -6.27 -1.99 12.51
CA ARG A 36 -5.69 -2.54 11.28
C ARG A 36 -6.76 -3.23 10.43
N ASP A 37 -7.52 -4.12 11.04
CA ASP A 37 -8.54 -4.94 10.37
C ASP A 37 -9.66 -4.08 9.79
N GLY A 38 -10.07 -3.04 10.51
CA GLY A 38 -11.07 -2.07 10.02
C GLY A 38 -10.64 -1.39 8.72
N ILE A 39 -9.34 -1.07 8.58
CA ILE A 39 -8.80 -0.52 7.34
C ILE A 39 -8.75 -1.59 6.24
N ILE A 40 -8.11 -2.74 6.51
CA ILE A 40 -7.84 -3.78 5.52
C ILE A 40 -9.14 -4.34 4.95
N PHE A 41 -10.02 -4.83 5.82
CA PHE A 41 -11.21 -5.54 5.34
C PHE A 41 -12.21 -4.62 4.66
N GLY A 42 -12.38 -3.39 5.14
CA GLY A 42 -13.21 -2.39 4.47
C GLY A 42 -12.68 -2.08 3.07
N PHE A 43 -11.37 -1.80 2.97
CA PHE A 43 -10.72 -1.45 1.71
C PHE A 43 -10.78 -2.57 0.67
N LEU A 44 -10.46 -3.79 1.07
CA LEU A 44 -10.45 -4.94 0.18
C LEU A 44 -11.86 -5.39 -0.21
N ALA A 45 -12.81 -5.37 0.74
CA ALA A 45 -14.21 -5.73 0.46
C ALA A 45 -14.84 -4.76 -0.55
N GLN A 46 -14.61 -3.46 -0.39
CA GLN A 46 -15.11 -2.46 -1.33
C GLN A 46 -14.48 -2.61 -2.71
N GLY A 47 -13.18 -2.89 -2.78
CA GLY A 47 -12.52 -3.16 -4.05
C GLY A 47 -13.03 -4.42 -4.76
N ALA A 48 -13.25 -5.50 -4.02
CA ALA A 48 -13.81 -6.73 -4.58
C ALA A 48 -15.26 -6.53 -5.09
N LYS A 49 -16.04 -5.67 -4.41
CA LYS A 49 -17.38 -5.27 -4.88
C LYS A 49 -17.31 -4.44 -6.16
N ALA A 50 -16.33 -3.55 -6.27
CA ALA A 50 -16.11 -2.70 -7.45
C ALA A 50 -15.50 -3.46 -8.64
N GLY A 51 -15.00 -4.68 -8.43
CA GLY A 51 -14.29 -5.47 -9.46
C GLY A 51 -12.83 -5.06 -9.63
N ASP A 52 -12.24 -4.34 -8.66
CA ASP A 52 -10.85 -3.96 -8.67
C ASP A 52 -9.95 -5.17 -8.32
N LEU A 53 -8.73 -5.21 -8.84
CA LEU A 53 -7.72 -6.19 -8.42
C LEU A 53 -7.17 -5.81 -7.04
N GLN A 54 -7.25 -6.76 -6.10
CA GLN A 54 -6.79 -6.60 -4.74
C GLN A 54 -5.39 -7.19 -4.57
N LEU A 55 -4.43 -6.39 -4.11
CA LEU A 55 -3.11 -6.86 -3.68
C LEU A 55 -3.02 -6.73 -2.17
N TYR A 56 -2.70 -7.82 -1.49
CA TYR A 56 -2.51 -7.80 -0.05
C TYR A 56 -1.23 -8.53 0.34
N CYS A 57 -0.43 -7.86 1.16
CA CYS A 57 0.76 -8.41 1.78
C CYS A 57 0.59 -8.48 3.29
N PRO A 58 0.13 -9.61 3.86
CA PRO A 58 0.08 -9.82 5.30
C PRO A 58 1.49 -9.99 5.87
N ALA A 59 1.72 -9.48 7.09
CA ALA A 59 2.93 -9.73 7.85
C ALA A 59 2.66 -10.09 9.32
N GLU A 60 1.49 -9.70 9.86
CA GLU A 60 1.10 -9.99 11.24
C GLU A 60 0.01 -11.07 11.36
N ARG A 61 -0.33 -11.73 10.25
CA ARG A 61 -1.32 -12.82 10.24
C ARG A 61 -0.98 -13.88 9.20
N SER A 62 -1.50 -15.08 9.41
CA SER A 62 -1.44 -16.13 8.39
C SER A 62 -2.43 -15.86 7.27
N ARG A 63 -2.19 -16.52 6.13
CA ARG A 63 -3.11 -16.49 5.01
C ARG A 63 -4.48 -17.06 5.39
N GLU A 64 -4.50 -18.13 6.18
CA GLU A 64 -5.72 -18.80 6.63
C GLU A 64 -6.55 -17.89 7.53
N ASP A 65 -5.92 -17.15 8.47
CA ASP A 65 -6.59 -16.16 9.30
C ASP A 65 -7.21 -15.05 8.45
N PHE A 66 -6.46 -14.53 7.47
CA PHE A 66 -6.98 -13.53 6.54
C PHE A 66 -8.19 -14.05 5.76
N GLU A 67 -8.10 -15.25 5.17
CA GLU A 67 -9.18 -15.84 4.37
C GLU A 67 -10.45 -16.07 5.20
N SER A 68 -10.31 -16.46 6.48
CA SER A 68 -11.44 -16.57 7.41
C SER A 68 -12.09 -15.22 7.67
N LYS A 69 -11.31 -14.24 8.12
CA LYS A 69 -11.81 -12.91 8.50
C LYS A 69 -12.41 -12.12 7.32
N ILE A 70 -11.80 -12.18 6.14
CA ILE A 70 -12.35 -11.50 4.97
C ILE A 70 -13.66 -12.15 4.50
N SER A 71 -13.81 -13.46 4.66
CA SER A 71 -15.05 -14.16 4.34
C SER A 71 -16.18 -13.79 5.28
N GLU A 72 -15.89 -13.53 6.56
CA GLU A 72 -16.84 -13.03 7.55
C GLU A 72 -17.23 -11.57 7.26
N ALA A 73 -16.24 -10.71 7.04
CA ALA A 73 -16.46 -9.28 6.77
C ALA A 73 -17.12 -9.03 5.40
N CYS A 74 -16.86 -9.89 4.44
CA CYS A 74 -17.37 -9.82 3.07
C CYS A 74 -17.73 -11.21 2.54
N PRO A 75 -18.96 -11.68 2.76
CA PRO A 75 -19.40 -13.00 2.27
C PRO A 75 -19.22 -13.21 0.76
N HIS A 76 -19.23 -12.12 -0.02
CA HIS A 76 -18.99 -12.16 -1.47
C HIS A 76 -17.51 -12.29 -1.85
N CYS A 77 -16.59 -12.01 -0.91
CA CYS A 77 -15.16 -12.08 -1.13
C CYS A 77 -14.64 -13.51 -1.02
N GLY A 78 -15.19 -14.33 -0.12
CA GLY A 78 -14.75 -15.70 0.12
C GLY A 78 -14.62 -16.55 -1.17
N PRO A 79 -15.65 -16.61 -2.03
CA PRO A 79 -15.55 -17.32 -3.31
C PRO A 79 -14.49 -16.74 -4.27
N LYS A 80 -14.20 -15.43 -4.18
CA LYS A 80 -13.25 -14.72 -5.04
C LYS A 80 -11.79 -14.83 -4.58
N LEU A 81 -11.52 -15.30 -3.35
CA LEU A 81 -10.16 -15.41 -2.80
C LEU A 81 -9.24 -16.32 -3.63
N LYS A 82 -9.81 -17.29 -4.34
CA LYS A 82 -9.08 -18.18 -5.25
C LYS A 82 -8.95 -17.63 -6.68
N ASP A 83 -9.61 -16.53 -6.96
CA ASP A 83 -9.54 -15.85 -8.25
C ASP A 83 -8.38 -14.85 -8.24
N HIS A 84 -7.26 -15.25 -8.82
CA HIS A 84 -6.07 -14.40 -8.92
C HIS A 84 -6.27 -13.12 -9.76
N GLY A 85 -7.37 -13.04 -10.52
CA GLY A 85 -7.82 -11.80 -11.18
C GLY A 85 -8.51 -10.81 -10.24
N VAL A 86 -8.88 -11.25 -9.04
CA VAL A 86 -9.54 -10.40 -8.02
C VAL A 86 -8.66 -10.22 -6.78
N PHE A 87 -8.04 -11.31 -6.29
CA PHE A 87 -7.17 -11.27 -5.11
C PHE A 87 -5.81 -11.86 -5.39
N ARG A 88 -4.76 -11.11 -5.05
CA ARG A 88 -3.37 -11.59 -4.99
C ARG A 88 -2.84 -11.34 -3.58
N ILE A 89 -2.57 -12.43 -2.88
CA ILE A 89 -2.03 -12.42 -1.52
C ILE A 89 -0.62 -12.96 -1.60
N SER A 90 0.36 -12.15 -1.26
CA SER A 90 1.78 -12.49 -1.29
C SER A 90 2.41 -12.24 0.08
N SER A 91 3.27 -13.13 0.52
CA SER A 91 4.10 -12.87 1.69
C SER A 91 5.06 -11.70 1.45
N ALA A 92 5.56 -11.10 2.51
CA ALA A 92 6.58 -10.04 2.40
C ALA A 92 7.82 -10.52 1.65
N LYS A 93 8.24 -11.77 1.89
CA LYS A 93 9.38 -12.36 1.19
C LYS A 93 9.14 -12.43 -0.33
N GLU A 94 7.99 -12.92 -0.75
CA GLU A 94 7.66 -13.04 -2.18
C GLU A 94 7.54 -11.68 -2.87
N LEU A 95 7.06 -10.65 -2.15
CA LEU A 95 6.80 -9.34 -2.72
C LEU A 95 8.01 -8.42 -2.68
N TYR A 96 8.66 -8.28 -1.51
CA TYR A 96 9.67 -7.24 -1.27
C TYR A 96 11.12 -7.71 -1.42
N TYR A 97 11.39 -8.98 -1.10
CA TYR A 97 12.76 -9.51 -1.11
C TYR A 97 12.84 -11.01 -1.53
N PRO A 98 12.33 -11.35 -2.72
CA PRO A 98 12.28 -12.74 -3.20
C PRO A 98 13.67 -13.39 -3.24
N GLU A 99 14.69 -12.62 -3.55
CA GLU A 99 16.09 -13.05 -3.59
C GLU A 99 16.83 -12.85 -2.23
N GLY A 100 16.09 -12.56 -1.15
CA GLY A 100 16.64 -12.35 0.18
C GLY A 100 17.22 -10.95 0.43
N THR A 101 17.13 -10.04 -0.53
CA THR A 101 17.58 -8.64 -0.43
C THR A 101 16.49 -7.71 -0.91
N PHE A 102 16.21 -6.66 -0.16
CA PHE A 102 15.28 -5.61 -0.55
C PHE A 102 15.98 -4.58 -1.45
N SER A 103 15.31 -4.11 -2.50
CA SER A 103 15.83 -3.07 -3.39
C SER A 103 14.70 -2.19 -3.92
N PRO A 104 14.76 -0.85 -3.73
CA PRO A 104 13.80 0.08 -4.33
C PRO A 104 13.68 -0.06 -5.84
N TRP A 105 14.79 -0.30 -6.54
CA TRP A 105 14.80 -0.49 -7.99
C TRP A 105 14.13 -1.79 -8.43
N ALA A 106 14.36 -2.89 -7.70
CA ALA A 106 13.68 -4.15 -7.98
C ALA A 106 12.16 -4.04 -7.74
N MET A 107 11.76 -3.27 -6.72
CA MET A 107 10.35 -2.97 -6.46
C MET A 107 9.72 -2.18 -7.61
N ASP A 108 10.38 -1.13 -8.09
CA ASP A 108 9.89 -0.35 -9.24
C ASP A 108 9.70 -1.24 -10.48
N ASP A 109 10.66 -2.13 -10.77
CA ASP A 109 10.57 -3.07 -11.90
C ASP A 109 9.41 -4.05 -11.72
N GLY A 110 9.30 -4.64 -10.54
CA GLY A 110 8.24 -5.57 -10.20
C GLY A 110 6.85 -4.94 -10.31
N LEU A 111 6.68 -3.73 -9.75
CA LEU A 111 5.42 -2.99 -9.80
C LEU A 111 5.04 -2.59 -11.23
N ASN A 112 6.01 -2.13 -12.04
CA ASN A 112 5.75 -1.81 -13.45
C ASN A 112 5.36 -3.05 -14.24
N ALA A 113 6.11 -4.15 -14.13
CA ALA A 113 5.80 -5.41 -14.80
C ALA A 113 4.42 -5.92 -14.40
N PHE A 114 4.10 -5.88 -13.10
CA PHE A 114 2.80 -6.26 -12.59
C PHE A 114 1.67 -5.38 -13.15
N TYR A 115 1.86 -4.05 -13.18
CA TYR A 115 0.88 -3.13 -13.69
C TYR A 115 0.59 -3.40 -15.18
N GLU A 116 1.63 -3.54 -16.01
CA GLU A 116 1.46 -3.85 -17.43
C GLU A 116 0.77 -5.20 -17.64
N GLN A 117 1.15 -6.23 -16.87
CA GLN A 117 0.48 -7.53 -16.92
C GLN A 117 -1.01 -7.42 -16.55
N SER A 118 -1.34 -6.67 -15.49
CA SER A 118 -2.73 -6.49 -15.07
C SER A 118 -3.57 -5.80 -16.15
N ARG A 119 -2.99 -4.82 -16.85
CA ARG A 119 -3.66 -4.11 -17.96
C ARG A 119 -3.97 -5.05 -19.13
N THR A 120 -3.01 -5.89 -19.50
CA THR A 120 -3.22 -6.87 -20.59
C THR A 120 -4.26 -7.93 -20.23
N GLN A 121 -4.44 -8.23 -18.96
CA GLN A 121 -5.46 -9.14 -18.43
C GLN A 121 -6.83 -8.50 -18.21
N GLY A 122 -6.97 -7.21 -18.52
CA GLY A 122 -8.23 -6.48 -18.40
C GLY A 122 -8.58 -6.01 -16.99
N SER A 123 -7.64 -6.04 -16.05
CA SER A 123 -7.87 -5.47 -14.70
C SER A 123 -7.82 -3.94 -14.76
N PRO A 124 -8.96 -3.26 -14.51
CA PRO A 124 -9.02 -1.81 -14.72
C PRO A 124 -8.31 -1.02 -13.64
N ASN A 125 -8.46 -1.44 -12.38
CA ASN A 125 -8.04 -0.69 -11.21
C ASN A 125 -7.35 -1.63 -10.21
N ILE A 126 -6.42 -1.09 -9.42
CA ILE A 126 -5.64 -1.85 -8.46
C ILE A 126 -5.70 -1.19 -7.08
N ARG A 127 -6.06 -2.00 -6.07
CA ARG A 127 -5.97 -1.64 -4.66
C ARG A 127 -4.87 -2.47 -4.02
N ALA A 128 -3.84 -1.82 -3.54
CA ALA A 128 -2.73 -2.47 -2.84
C ALA A 128 -2.75 -2.11 -1.36
N THR A 129 -2.53 -3.09 -0.49
CA THR A 129 -2.28 -2.85 0.93
C THR A 129 -1.22 -3.82 1.45
N ALA A 130 -0.35 -3.33 2.33
CA ALA A 130 0.72 -4.11 2.92
C ALA A 130 0.92 -3.77 4.39
N GLU A 131 1.11 -4.79 5.21
CA GLU A 131 1.55 -4.64 6.60
C GLU A 131 3.08 -4.53 6.62
N MET A 132 3.61 -3.40 7.10
CA MET A 132 5.03 -3.04 6.93
C MET A 132 5.95 -3.57 8.04
N VAL A 133 5.44 -4.32 9.02
CA VAL A 133 6.26 -4.86 10.14
C VAL A 133 7.36 -5.80 9.70
N TRP A 134 7.29 -6.38 8.50
CA TRP A 134 8.39 -7.16 7.92
C TRP A 134 9.71 -6.34 7.84
N ALA A 135 9.59 -5.02 7.70
CA ALA A 135 10.75 -4.12 7.62
C ALA A 135 11.53 -3.96 8.94
N LEU A 136 11.01 -4.55 10.03
CA LEU A 136 11.73 -4.65 11.31
C LEU A 136 12.67 -5.85 11.36
N GLU A 137 12.60 -6.74 10.36
CA GLU A 137 13.54 -7.85 10.21
C GLU A 137 14.88 -7.35 9.64
N ALA A 138 15.96 -8.07 9.97
CA ALA A 138 17.31 -7.74 9.49
C ALA A 138 17.54 -8.22 8.05
N ILE A 139 16.77 -7.66 7.11
CA ILE A 139 16.86 -7.98 5.68
C ILE A 139 17.84 -7.00 5.02
N PRO A 140 18.86 -7.51 4.29
CA PRO A 140 19.77 -6.64 3.54
C PRO A 140 19.00 -5.69 2.61
N GLY A 141 19.33 -4.40 2.65
CA GLY A 141 18.69 -3.35 1.83
C GLY A 141 17.45 -2.71 2.46
N VAL A 142 16.94 -3.24 3.61
CA VAL A 142 15.74 -2.68 4.27
C VAL A 142 15.91 -1.23 4.71
N GLU A 143 17.15 -0.79 4.93
CA GLU A 143 17.50 0.61 5.22
C GLU A 143 17.05 1.58 4.12
N HIS A 144 16.79 1.09 2.92
CA HIS A 144 16.30 1.88 1.78
C HIS A 144 14.75 1.89 1.66
N LEU A 145 14.04 1.35 2.66
CA LEU A 145 12.57 1.31 2.62
C LEU A 145 11.94 2.68 2.36
N MET A 146 12.41 3.73 3.06
CA MET A 146 11.83 5.07 2.88
C MET A 146 12.14 5.68 1.51
N ALA A 147 13.21 5.26 0.85
CA ALA A 147 13.46 5.62 -0.55
C ALA A 147 12.41 4.97 -1.47
N TYR A 148 12.09 3.70 -1.26
CA TYR A 148 11.00 3.02 -1.96
C TYR A 148 9.65 3.70 -1.71
N GLU A 149 9.29 3.99 -0.46
CA GLU A 149 8.02 4.65 -0.11
C GLU A 149 7.91 6.04 -0.77
N SER A 150 9.01 6.79 -0.84
CA SER A 150 9.05 8.05 -1.56
C SER A 150 8.84 7.84 -3.06
N ARG A 151 9.52 6.85 -3.68
CA ARG A 151 9.42 6.51 -5.11
C ARG A 151 8.06 5.98 -5.51
N LEU A 152 7.36 5.28 -4.61
CA LEU A 152 6.03 4.75 -4.87
C LEU A 152 5.05 5.86 -5.28
N ASN A 153 5.25 7.10 -4.81
CA ASN A 153 4.46 8.25 -5.24
C ASN A 153 4.64 8.57 -6.74
N TYR A 154 5.85 8.38 -7.31
CA TYR A 154 6.04 8.51 -8.75
C TYR A 154 5.33 7.40 -9.52
N PHE A 155 5.49 6.17 -9.03
CA PHE A 155 4.94 4.98 -9.69
C PHE A 155 3.42 5.07 -9.82
N ILE A 156 2.69 5.40 -8.74
CA ILE A 156 1.22 5.40 -8.75
C ILE A 156 0.58 6.64 -9.36
N LYS A 157 1.33 7.73 -9.47
CA LYS A 157 0.82 9.01 -10.00
C LYS A 157 0.20 8.83 -11.38
N GLY A 158 -1.08 9.22 -11.50
CA GLY A 158 -1.83 9.15 -12.75
C GLY A 158 -2.24 7.74 -13.17
N LYS A 159 -1.97 6.70 -12.36
CA LYS A 159 -2.45 5.34 -12.60
C LYS A 159 -3.74 5.06 -11.82
N PRO A 160 -4.61 4.16 -12.30
CA PRO A 160 -5.76 3.67 -11.53
C PRO A 160 -5.28 2.68 -10.45
N TRP A 161 -4.40 3.17 -9.60
CA TRP A 161 -3.76 2.45 -8.50
C TRP A 161 -3.85 3.25 -7.21
N ILE A 162 -4.17 2.59 -6.11
CA ILE A 162 -4.12 3.16 -4.76
C ILE A 162 -3.36 2.21 -3.84
N SER A 163 -2.48 2.74 -3.00
CA SER A 163 -1.73 1.97 -2.01
C SER A 163 -1.98 2.47 -0.60
N ILE A 164 -2.14 1.53 0.34
CA ILE A 164 -2.16 1.77 1.78
C ILE A 164 -1.04 0.95 2.42
N CYS A 165 0.00 1.61 2.93
CA CYS A 165 1.07 1.00 3.70
C CYS A 165 0.77 1.12 5.20
N LEU A 166 0.66 -0.02 5.91
CA LEU A 166 0.19 -0.09 7.29
C LEU A 166 1.35 -0.20 8.28
N TYR A 167 1.45 0.75 9.21
CA TYR A 167 2.52 0.86 10.20
C TYR A 167 1.97 0.73 11.62
N ASN A 168 2.48 -0.25 12.37
CA ASN A 168 2.13 -0.51 13.75
C ASN A 168 2.88 0.45 14.68
N LEU A 169 2.17 1.39 15.32
CA LEU A 169 2.76 2.41 16.19
C LEU A 169 3.41 1.83 17.46
N THR A 170 3.06 0.61 17.85
CA THR A 170 3.68 -0.05 19.01
C THR A 170 5.00 -0.75 18.68
N LYS A 171 5.30 -0.93 17.38
CA LYS A 171 6.48 -1.66 16.90
C LYS A 171 7.53 -0.77 16.24
N PHE A 172 7.09 0.24 15.47
CA PHE A 172 8.01 1.20 14.84
C PHE A 172 8.36 2.33 15.78
N ASP A 173 9.62 2.72 15.79
CA ASP A 173 10.07 3.85 16.58
C ASP A 173 9.59 5.20 16.00
N GLY A 174 9.61 6.24 16.85
CA GLY A 174 9.13 7.57 16.46
C GLY A 174 9.93 8.19 15.31
N LYS A 175 11.20 7.85 15.13
CA LYS A 175 12.04 8.34 14.03
C LYS A 175 11.55 7.74 12.71
N THR A 176 11.30 6.44 12.69
CA THR A 176 10.78 5.74 11.52
C THR A 176 9.39 6.27 11.15
N ILE A 177 8.50 6.44 12.14
CA ILE A 177 7.15 7.00 11.88
C ILE A 177 7.25 8.42 11.29
N MET A 178 8.16 9.27 11.75
CA MET A 178 8.38 10.58 11.12
C MET A 178 8.82 10.49 9.66
N GLN A 179 9.64 9.50 9.32
CA GLN A 179 10.03 9.27 7.92
C GLN A 179 8.86 8.73 7.09
N VAL A 180 8.03 7.85 7.65
CA VAL A 180 6.79 7.39 7.04
C VAL A 180 5.87 8.57 6.72
N LEU A 181 5.68 9.49 7.67
CA LEU A 181 4.89 10.71 7.43
C LEU A 181 5.48 11.58 6.32
N GLN A 182 6.80 11.65 6.19
CA GLN A 182 7.44 12.43 5.12
C GLN A 182 7.23 11.84 3.72
N THR A 183 6.93 10.55 3.61
CA THR A 183 6.81 9.86 2.31
C THR A 183 5.37 9.59 1.87
N HIS A 184 4.37 9.87 2.70
CA HIS A 184 2.96 9.61 2.40
C HIS A 184 2.12 10.88 2.42
N PRO A 185 1.45 11.26 1.32
CA PRO A 185 0.63 12.48 1.26
C PRO A 185 -0.64 12.42 2.11
N PHE A 186 -1.09 11.23 2.51
CA PHE A 186 -2.28 11.05 3.34
C PHE A 186 -2.04 10.07 4.48
N ILE A 187 -2.73 10.31 5.59
CA ILE A 187 -2.68 9.50 6.80
C ILE A 187 -4.07 8.92 7.06
N ILE A 188 -4.10 7.66 7.47
CA ILE A 188 -5.25 7.02 8.09
C ILE A 188 -4.87 6.75 9.55
N SER A 189 -5.63 7.28 10.50
CA SER A 189 -5.46 7.02 11.93
C SER A 189 -6.82 6.95 12.59
N GLN A 190 -7.07 5.92 13.37
CA GLN A 190 -8.36 5.67 14.04
C GLN A 190 -9.56 5.74 13.07
N GLY A 191 -9.38 5.20 11.85
CA GLY A 191 -10.40 5.21 10.80
C GLY A 191 -10.64 6.56 10.14
N VAL A 192 -9.89 7.62 10.51
CA VAL A 192 -9.99 8.96 9.94
C VAL A 192 -8.89 9.20 8.93
N ILE A 193 -9.25 9.69 7.74
CA ILE A 193 -8.29 10.09 6.71
C ILE A 193 -8.07 11.60 6.76
N SER A 194 -6.81 12.01 6.69
CA SER A 194 -6.42 13.41 6.59
C SER A 194 -5.29 13.61 5.58
N ALA A 195 -5.24 14.81 5.00
CA ALA A 195 -4.04 15.26 4.29
C ALA A 195 -2.88 15.36 5.28
N ASN A 196 -1.70 14.92 4.86
CA ASN A 196 -0.54 14.88 5.72
C ASN A 196 0.31 16.15 5.58
N PRO A 197 0.37 17.02 6.60
CA PRO A 197 1.16 18.25 6.54
C PRO A 197 2.67 18.02 6.59
N PHE A 198 3.12 16.79 6.94
CA PHE A 198 4.54 16.42 7.01
C PHE A 198 5.06 15.85 5.69
N PHE A 199 4.18 15.61 4.71
CA PHE A 199 4.59 15.08 3.42
C PHE A 199 5.59 15.98 2.73
N VAL A 200 6.64 15.37 2.20
CA VAL A 200 7.69 16.03 1.43
C VAL A 200 7.64 15.49 0.00
N ASP A 201 7.66 16.40 -0.95
CA ASP A 201 7.72 16.02 -2.37
C ASP A 201 8.87 15.03 -2.62
N PRO A 202 8.65 13.94 -3.39
CA PRO A 202 9.66 12.91 -3.62
C PRO A 202 10.99 13.42 -4.18
N ASP A 203 10.96 14.45 -5.07
CA ASP A 203 12.21 15.04 -5.61
C ASP A 203 13.03 15.67 -4.48
N ILE A 204 12.36 16.38 -3.56
CA ILE A 204 13.01 17.02 -2.41
C ILE A 204 13.48 15.98 -1.41
N TRP A 205 12.63 15.00 -1.10
CA TRP A 205 12.96 13.99 -0.10
C TRP A 205 14.14 13.12 -0.54
N LEU A 206 14.09 12.59 -1.77
CA LEU A 206 15.14 11.73 -2.34
C LEU A 206 16.46 12.48 -2.49
N SER A 207 16.44 13.70 -3.05
CA SER A 207 17.68 14.49 -3.21
C SER A 207 18.43 14.69 -1.91
N LYS A 208 17.72 14.77 -0.79
CA LYS A 208 18.27 15.04 0.53
C LYS A 208 18.68 13.77 1.29
N ASN A 209 17.91 12.69 1.16
CA ASN A 209 18.01 11.52 2.03
C ASN A 209 18.54 10.26 1.32
N ALA A 210 18.36 10.16 -0.01
CA ALA A 210 18.70 8.98 -0.79
C ALA A 210 18.91 9.34 -2.28
N PRO A 211 19.91 10.21 -2.60
CA PRO A 211 20.10 10.75 -3.96
C PRO A 211 20.40 9.66 -5.00
N GLU A 212 20.94 8.51 -4.60
CA GLU A 212 21.19 7.33 -5.43
C GLU A 212 19.90 6.72 -5.98
N PHE A 213 18.73 7.04 -5.38
CA PHE A 213 17.42 6.58 -5.83
C PHE A 213 16.60 7.64 -6.57
N MET A 214 17.18 8.79 -6.95
CA MET A 214 16.47 9.80 -7.73
C MET A 214 16.29 9.41 -9.20
N ASN A 215 17.36 8.96 -9.84
CA ASN A 215 17.37 8.62 -11.27
C ASN A 215 18.06 7.28 -11.50
N ARG A 216 17.50 6.46 -12.38
CA ARG A 216 18.05 5.15 -12.73
C ARG A 216 19.29 5.21 -13.63
N ASP A 217 19.49 6.33 -14.31
CA ASP A 217 20.50 6.52 -15.38
C ASP A 217 21.77 7.23 -14.91
N LYS A 218 22.12 7.13 -13.62
CA LYS A 218 23.38 7.65 -13.09
C LYS A 218 24.26 6.58 -12.50
#